data_5a3f8db6ccaa557444671b766b28b37c
#
_entry.id   5a3f8db6ccaa557444671b766b28b37c
#
_cell.length_a   1.000
_cell.length_b   1.000
_cell.length_c   1.000
_cell.angle_alpha   90.00
_cell.angle_beta   90.00
_cell.angle_gamma   90.00
#
_symmetry.space_group_name_H-M   'P 1'
#
loop_
_entity.id
_entity.type
_entity.pdbx_description
1 polymer ?
#
loop_
_entity_poly.entity_id
_entity_poly.type
_entity_poly.pdbx_seq_one_letter_code
_entity_poly.pdbx_strand_id
1 'polypeptide(L)'
;MGRVFGLIVGLILLSQLQLGTNYKLICYFTNWAQYRPGIGKFMPENIPPCLCTHLIYAFAMIDNTHKLMTKEWNDEILYISFNDLKKQNPNLKTLLAIGGFNPKRFLSTVASKKNRATFINSVVKFIRKYGFDGFNLIWDDPGSKRNPPEDKSRLTILAKELKKALHTESKQTGKPKILFTAAFPASKYKIDAGFEVNKIGQYLDFINVMTYDFHGAWNSFTGHNSPLYNTTAEHRVSAYFNMDFAARYWRDNGLPAEKMIIGFPTYGRTFTLKSSNHSLGAPAAGPGPAGSYTKGPGYWAYYELCEFLKDAKIELIKEQKVPYATKGKVWLGYDDMNSFETKVQWLKNNKFGGAFVWTIDLDDLNSHCKQGVLPLTTKLNNLLEINAGKISNVVGASKGPGVDQGWCTNKKLGIYSDPEAPSRFYHCAKITIHEYCAENLVFDEHCKCCTWPEMKWHQESKWCISKPNGFYRDRNNASKFFICVRHQTFWRDCPKGLVFYDACKCCNWPINLTALK
;
A
#
# COMPACT_ATOMS: atom_id res chain seq x y z
N MET A 1 -16.33 -47.22 31.34
CA MET A 1 -15.57 -46.96 30.08
C MET A 1 -16.14 -45.81 29.25
N GLY A 2 -17.44 -45.54 29.22
CA GLY A 2 -18.03 -44.48 28.37
C GLY A 2 -17.70 -43.01 28.72
N ARG A 3 -17.39 -42.69 29.99
CA ARG A 3 -17.09 -41.30 30.43
C ARG A 3 -15.66 -40.81 30.09
N VAL A 4 -14.71 -41.75 29.98
CA VAL A 4 -13.32 -41.43 29.62
C VAL A 4 -13.19 -41.18 28.11
N PHE A 5 -13.98 -41.90 27.29
CA PHE A 5 -13.98 -41.74 25.82
C PHE A 5 -14.56 -40.38 25.40
N GLY A 6 -15.57 -39.88 26.09
CA GLY A 6 -16.16 -38.56 25.84
C GLY A 6 -15.21 -37.38 26.11
N LEU A 7 -14.36 -37.49 27.15
CA LEU A 7 -13.37 -36.50 27.52
C LEU A 7 -12.18 -36.43 26.52
N ILE A 8 -11.77 -37.58 26.01
CA ILE A 8 -10.66 -37.67 25.02
C ILE A 8 -11.11 -37.13 23.65
N VAL A 9 -12.34 -37.42 23.22
CA VAL A 9 -12.90 -36.89 21.97
C VAL A 9 -13.12 -35.36 22.08
N GLY A 10 -13.56 -34.85 23.23
CA GLY A 10 -13.68 -33.42 23.49
C GLY A 10 -12.34 -32.66 23.48
N LEU A 11 -11.28 -33.28 24.00
CA LEU A 11 -9.92 -32.72 23.99
C LEU A 11 -9.30 -32.73 22.59
N ILE A 12 -9.58 -33.75 21.76
CA ILE A 12 -9.11 -33.82 20.38
C ILE A 12 -9.85 -32.80 19.50
N LEU A 13 -11.14 -32.53 19.74
CA LEU A 13 -11.90 -31.48 19.02
C LEU A 13 -11.48 -30.07 19.43
N LEU A 14 -11.02 -29.86 20.65
CA LEU A 14 -10.47 -28.56 21.09
C LEU A 14 -9.05 -28.29 20.57
N SER A 15 -8.29 -29.33 20.21
CA SER A 15 -6.95 -29.17 19.61
C SER A 15 -6.97 -28.80 18.12
N GLN A 16 -8.12 -28.85 17.47
CA GLN A 16 -8.32 -28.45 16.08
C GLN A 16 -8.90 -27.03 15.90
N LEU A 17 -9.03 -26.26 16.96
CA LEU A 17 -9.08 -24.80 16.83
C LEU A 17 -7.69 -24.33 16.38
N GLN A 18 -7.38 -24.53 15.11
CA GLN A 18 -6.35 -23.75 14.44
C GLN A 18 -6.70 -22.29 14.67
N LEU A 19 -6.02 -21.67 15.62
CA LEU A 19 -5.90 -20.22 15.69
C LEU A 19 -5.33 -19.79 14.34
N GLY A 20 -6.22 -19.44 13.42
CA GLY A 20 -5.84 -18.92 12.12
C GLY A 20 -4.86 -17.78 12.38
N THR A 21 -3.62 -17.96 11.97
CA THR A 21 -2.62 -16.90 12.07
C THR A 21 -3.11 -15.75 11.21
N ASN A 22 -3.68 -14.72 11.85
CA ASN A 22 -4.22 -13.56 11.16
C ASN A 22 -3.05 -12.73 10.64
N TYR A 23 -2.50 -13.13 9.49
CA TYR A 23 -1.46 -12.37 8.81
C TYR A 23 -1.93 -10.95 8.51
N LYS A 24 -1.00 -10.01 8.57
CA LYS A 24 -1.25 -8.62 8.15
C LYS A 24 -0.73 -8.43 6.73
N LEU A 25 -1.54 -7.80 5.89
CA LEU A 25 -1.10 -7.21 4.64
C LEU A 25 -1.19 -5.69 4.77
N ILE A 26 -0.03 -5.03 4.73
CA ILE A 26 0.10 -3.59 4.90
C ILE A 26 0.47 -2.97 3.57
N CYS A 27 -0.23 -1.92 3.15
CA CYS A 27 0.04 -1.26 1.89
C CYS A 27 0.37 0.22 2.13
N TYR A 28 1.55 0.63 1.68
CA TYR A 28 1.93 2.04 1.68
C TYR A 28 1.35 2.74 0.44
N PHE A 29 0.75 3.89 0.66
CA PHE A 29 0.36 4.85 -0.37
C PHE A 29 1.25 6.08 -0.27
N THR A 30 1.77 6.56 -1.42
CA THR A 30 2.64 7.74 -1.44
C THR A 30 1.90 8.96 -1.94
N ASN A 31 1.89 10.06 -1.17
CA ASN A 31 1.14 11.26 -1.51
C ASN A 31 1.63 12.00 -2.76
N TRP A 32 2.85 11.73 -3.23
CA TRP A 32 3.38 12.25 -4.50
C TRP A 32 2.98 11.43 -5.72
N ALA A 33 2.32 10.27 -5.55
CA ALA A 33 1.78 9.48 -6.67
C ALA A 33 0.73 10.27 -7.46
N GLN A 34 0.07 11.25 -6.84
CA GLN A 34 -0.88 12.15 -7.48
C GLN A 34 -0.27 12.96 -8.64
N TYR A 35 1.04 13.16 -8.66
CA TYR A 35 1.73 13.99 -9.67
C TYR A 35 2.28 13.18 -10.85
N ARG A 36 2.24 11.85 -10.79
CA ARG A 36 2.70 11.02 -11.91
C ARG A 36 1.77 11.19 -13.12
N PRO A 37 2.31 11.19 -14.34
CA PRO A 37 1.49 11.30 -15.55
C PRO A 37 0.74 9.99 -15.86
N GLY A 38 -0.36 10.10 -16.60
CA GLY A 38 -1.08 8.99 -17.21
C GLY A 38 -1.46 7.88 -16.21
N ILE A 39 -1.14 6.63 -16.56
CA ILE A 39 -1.47 5.44 -15.74
C ILE A 39 -0.70 5.38 -14.42
N GLY A 40 0.37 6.16 -14.26
CA GLY A 40 1.14 6.24 -13.02
C GLY A 40 0.49 7.10 -11.94
N LYS A 41 -0.52 7.93 -12.28
CA LYS A 41 -1.25 8.74 -11.31
C LYS A 41 -2.08 7.85 -10.41
N PHE A 42 -1.93 8.05 -9.09
CA PHE A 42 -2.64 7.26 -8.10
C PHE A 42 -3.13 8.14 -6.95
N MET A 43 -4.38 7.96 -6.54
CA MET A 43 -5.06 8.74 -5.50
C MET A 43 -5.64 7.78 -4.44
N PRO A 44 -5.98 8.25 -3.23
CA PRO A 44 -6.60 7.42 -2.21
C PRO A 44 -7.83 6.64 -2.69
N GLU A 45 -8.66 7.25 -3.55
CA GLU A 45 -9.88 6.66 -4.10
C GLU A 45 -9.61 5.45 -5.03
N ASN A 46 -8.39 5.29 -5.49
CA ASN A 46 -7.97 4.16 -6.32
C ASN A 46 -7.67 2.89 -5.51
N ILE A 47 -7.61 2.99 -4.17
CA ILE A 47 -7.26 1.87 -3.30
C ILE A 47 -8.49 1.01 -3.04
N PRO A 48 -8.49 -0.29 -3.41
CA PRO A 48 -9.57 -1.20 -3.03
C PRO A 48 -9.60 -1.40 -1.50
N PRO A 49 -10.70 -1.04 -0.80
CA PRO A 49 -10.72 -0.99 0.67
C PRO A 49 -10.50 -2.35 1.36
N CYS A 50 -10.80 -3.45 0.67
CA CYS A 50 -10.66 -4.81 1.20
C CYS A 50 -9.34 -5.49 0.82
N LEU A 51 -8.47 -4.81 0.06
CA LEU A 51 -7.23 -5.42 -0.44
C LEU A 51 -6.18 -5.60 0.66
N CYS A 52 -6.09 -4.64 1.58
CA CYS A 52 -5.07 -4.63 2.64
C CYS A 52 -5.74 -4.58 4.03
N THR A 53 -5.09 -5.14 5.05
CA THR A 53 -5.56 -5.03 6.44
C THR A 53 -5.26 -3.66 7.04
N HIS A 54 -4.16 -3.07 6.59
CA HIS A 54 -3.70 -1.75 7.04
C HIS A 54 -3.23 -0.95 5.83
N LEU A 55 -3.56 0.32 5.80
CA LEU A 55 -3.03 1.28 4.83
C LEU A 55 -2.16 2.30 5.56
N ILE A 56 -1.02 2.63 4.99
CA ILE A 56 -0.11 3.64 5.54
C ILE A 56 0.04 4.78 4.54
N TYR A 57 -0.38 5.97 4.94
CA TYR A 57 -0.21 7.19 4.15
C TYR A 57 1.21 7.75 4.33
N ALA A 58 1.98 7.87 3.28
CA ALA A 58 3.34 8.37 3.27
C ALA A 58 3.43 9.66 2.44
N PHE A 59 3.78 10.83 3.03
CA PHE A 59 4.28 11.08 4.37
C PHE A 59 3.74 12.39 4.93
N ALA A 60 3.68 12.48 6.26
CA ALA A 60 3.68 13.78 6.95
C ALA A 60 5.12 14.23 7.24
N MET A 61 5.31 15.47 7.72
CA MET A 61 6.61 16.07 8.03
C MET A 61 6.66 16.58 9.48
N ILE A 62 7.85 17.02 9.91
CA ILE A 62 8.06 17.76 11.16
C ILE A 62 8.40 19.21 10.81
N ASP A 63 7.75 20.15 11.47
CA ASP A 63 8.04 21.58 11.33
C ASP A 63 9.26 22.04 12.17
N ASN A 64 9.60 23.33 12.08
CA ASN A 64 10.73 23.90 12.82
C ASN A 64 10.50 23.96 14.34
N THR A 65 9.27 23.75 14.81
CA THR A 65 8.87 23.73 16.22
C THR A 65 8.72 22.30 16.78
N HIS A 66 9.23 21.29 16.05
CA HIS A 66 9.17 19.87 16.39
C HIS A 66 7.75 19.30 16.40
N LYS A 67 6.81 19.86 15.65
CA LYS A 67 5.43 19.38 15.53
C LYS A 67 5.21 18.69 14.20
N LEU A 68 4.26 17.77 14.20
CA LEU A 68 3.79 17.11 12.97
C LEU A 68 3.04 18.12 12.09
N MET A 69 3.31 18.07 10.79
CA MET A 69 2.63 18.90 9.78
C MET A 69 2.38 18.10 8.50
N THR A 70 1.49 18.58 7.65
CA THR A 70 1.29 18.07 6.29
C THR A 70 2.55 18.29 5.45
N LYS A 71 2.73 17.47 4.43
CA LYS A 71 3.83 17.62 3.45
C LYS A 71 3.33 18.25 2.15
N GLU A 72 2.25 17.70 1.59
CA GLU A 72 1.67 18.21 0.35
C GLU A 72 0.58 19.23 0.65
N TRP A 73 0.36 20.15 -0.27
CA TRP A 73 -0.60 21.25 -0.13
C TRP A 73 -2.04 20.80 0.08
N ASN A 74 -2.39 19.59 -0.38
CA ASN A 74 -3.73 19.01 -0.34
C ASN A 74 -3.85 17.81 0.61
N ASP A 75 -2.84 17.54 1.44
CA ASP A 75 -2.84 16.37 2.34
C ASP A 75 -4.07 16.32 3.24
N GLU A 76 -4.56 17.46 3.74
CA GLU A 76 -5.74 17.47 4.61
C GLU A 76 -7.00 16.92 3.90
N ILE A 77 -7.12 17.17 2.60
CA ILE A 77 -8.20 16.62 1.76
C ILE A 77 -7.96 15.13 1.51
N LEU A 78 -6.73 14.76 1.15
CA LEU A 78 -6.37 13.38 0.89
C LEU A 78 -6.48 12.49 2.14
N TYR A 79 -6.24 13.02 3.34
CA TYR A 79 -6.46 12.30 4.60
C TYR A 79 -7.93 11.93 4.80
N ILE A 80 -8.87 12.81 4.39
CA ILE A 80 -10.31 12.52 4.46
C ILE A 80 -10.64 11.36 3.53
N SER A 81 -10.31 11.46 2.23
CA SER A 81 -10.54 10.40 1.25
C SER A 81 -9.89 9.06 1.69
N PHE A 82 -8.66 9.12 2.20
CA PHE A 82 -7.95 7.93 2.66
C PHE A 82 -8.61 7.26 3.86
N ASN A 83 -9.09 8.04 4.84
CA ASN A 83 -9.79 7.51 6.01
C ASN A 83 -11.23 7.08 5.69
N ASP A 84 -11.85 7.66 4.66
CA ASP A 84 -13.20 7.30 4.21
C ASP A 84 -13.28 5.88 3.62
N LEU A 85 -12.15 5.28 3.22
CA LEU A 85 -12.07 3.87 2.85
C LEU A 85 -12.54 2.95 3.99
N LYS A 86 -12.44 3.38 5.25
CA LYS A 86 -12.96 2.64 6.42
C LYS A 86 -14.49 2.57 6.46
N LYS A 87 -15.20 3.45 5.78
CA LYS A 87 -16.67 3.38 5.63
C LYS A 87 -17.08 2.16 4.82
N GLN A 88 -16.24 1.75 3.85
CA GLN A 88 -16.44 0.57 3.00
C GLN A 88 -15.87 -0.71 3.63
N ASN A 89 -14.83 -0.58 4.47
CA ASN A 89 -14.26 -1.69 5.23
C ASN A 89 -13.98 -1.27 6.68
N PRO A 90 -14.93 -1.48 7.62
CA PRO A 90 -14.77 -1.09 9.03
C PRO A 90 -13.59 -1.76 9.76
N ASN A 91 -13.08 -2.87 9.23
CA ASN A 91 -11.92 -3.57 9.80
C ASN A 91 -10.59 -2.97 9.33
N LEU A 92 -10.59 -2.16 8.27
CA LEU A 92 -9.41 -1.50 7.75
C LEU A 92 -8.81 -0.56 8.80
N LYS A 93 -7.49 -0.59 8.96
CA LYS A 93 -6.74 0.36 9.79
C LYS A 93 -5.94 1.30 8.90
N THR A 94 -6.03 2.58 9.18
CA THR A 94 -5.26 3.62 8.47
C THR A 94 -4.22 4.23 9.39
N LEU A 95 -2.99 4.32 8.93
CA LEU A 95 -1.87 4.90 9.67
C LEU A 95 -1.26 6.06 8.89
N LEU A 96 -0.71 7.03 9.62
CA LEU A 96 0.06 8.12 9.03
C LEU A 96 1.55 7.87 9.25
N ALA A 97 2.32 7.82 8.17
CA ALA A 97 3.76 7.70 8.26
C ALA A 97 4.46 9.05 8.31
N ILE A 98 5.53 9.08 9.05
CA ILE A 98 6.50 10.15 9.02
C ILE A 98 7.85 9.57 8.57
N GLY A 99 8.43 10.15 7.52
CA GLY A 99 9.67 9.67 6.91
C GLY A 99 10.19 10.65 5.87
N GLY A 100 11.34 10.32 5.25
CA GLY A 100 11.95 11.16 4.22
C GLY A 100 12.31 12.56 4.73
N PHE A 101 12.70 12.67 5.98
CA PHE A 101 12.95 13.95 6.66
C PHE A 101 14.23 14.63 6.19
N ASN A 102 14.28 15.92 6.50
CA ASN A 102 15.58 16.54 6.77
C ASN A 102 16.17 15.86 8.02
N PRO A 103 17.23 15.05 7.90
CA PRO A 103 17.79 14.29 9.03
C PRO A 103 18.11 15.18 10.23
N LYS A 104 18.66 16.39 9.99
CA LYS A 104 19.01 17.35 11.04
C LYS A 104 17.82 17.76 11.91
N ARG A 105 16.63 17.89 11.30
CA ARG A 105 15.41 18.29 12.04
C ARG A 105 14.93 17.16 12.96
N PHE A 106 14.93 15.92 12.48
CA PHE A 106 14.54 14.81 13.32
C PHE A 106 15.54 14.56 14.46
N LEU A 107 16.83 14.65 14.18
CA LEU A 107 17.88 14.59 15.19
C LEU A 107 17.67 15.61 16.31
N SER A 108 17.38 16.87 15.97
CA SER A 108 17.07 17.90 16.97
C SER A 108 15.80 17.62 17.75
N THR A 109 14.82 16.97 17.12
CA THR A 109 13.55 16.58 17.76
C THR A 109 13.77 15.50 18.83
N VAL A 110 14.59 14.48 18.55
CA VAL A 110 14.86 13.40 19.50
C VAL A 110 15.88 13.74 20.58
N ALA A 111 16.69 14.78 20.37
CA ALA A 111 17.83 15.11 21.22
C ALA A 111 17.44 15.51 22.65
N SER A 112 16.34 16.24 22.86
CA SER A 112 15.94 16.71 24.20
C SER A 112 14.57 16.19 24.62
N LYS A 113 14.39 16.03 25.93
CA LYS A 113 13.08 15.64 26.51
C LYS A 113 11.97 16.61 26.13
N LYS A 114 12.28 17.93 26.12
CA LYS A 114 11.31 19.00 25.76
C LYS A 114 10.85 18.82 24.31
N ASN A 115 11.77 18.64 23.37
CA ASN A 115 11.45 18.51 21.96
C ASN A 115 10.66 17.21 21.69
N ARG A 116 11.08 16.08 22.30
CA ARG A 116 10.33 14.82 22.20
C ARG A 116 8.91 14.94 22.74
N ALA A 117 8.72 15.63 23.89
CA ALA A 117 7.38 15.87 24.44
C ALA A 117 6.50 16.72 23.52
N THR A 118 7.07 17.77 22.88
CA THR A 118 6.39 18.60 21.89
C THR A 118 5.95 17.74 20.69
N PHE A 119 6.87 16.94 20.16
CA PHE A 119 6.60 16.03 19.05
C PHE A 119 5.50 15.02 19.38
N ILE A 120 5.63 14.31 20.50
CA ILE A 120 4.67 13.29 20.95
C ILE A 120 3.27 13.88 21.10
N ASN A 121 3.14 15.04 21.75
CA ASN A 121 1.86 15.72 21.91
C ASN A 121 1.25 16.12 20.56
N SER A 122 2.09 16.53 19.61
CA SER A 122 1.62 16.87 18.27
C SER A 122 1.16 15.63 17.49
N VAL A 123 1.87 14.49 17.60
CA VAL A 123 1.47 13.22 16.99
C VAL A 123 0.08 12.81 17.47
N VAL A 124 -0.15 12.79 18.77
CA VAL A 124 -1.47 12.42 19.34
C VAL A 124 -2.58 13.30 18.78
N LYS A 125 -2.39 14.64 18.84
CA LYS A 125 -3.37 15.60 18.33
C LYS A 125 -3.63 15.43 16.85
N PHE A 126 -2.58 15.26 16.05
CA PHE A 126 -2.67 15.14 14.60
C PHE A 126 -3.39 13.86 14.17
N ILE A 127 -3.03 12.71 14.73
CA ILE A 127 -3.66 11.41 14.46
C ILE A 127 -5.17 11.48 14.79
N ARG A 128 -5.53 12.07 15.92
CA ARG A 128 -6.94 12.23 16.33
C ARG A 128 -7.71 13.22 15.47
N LYS A 129 -7.06 14.34 15.08
CA LYS A 129 -7.67 15.37 14.21
C LYS A 129 -8.12 14.78 12.87
N TYR A 130 -7.27 13.97 12.25
CA TYR A 130 -7.52 13.46 10.90
C TYR A 130 -8.10 12.03 10.88
N GLY A 131 -8.38 11.45 12.04
CA GLY A 131 -9.08 10.17 12.13
C GLY A 131 -8.25 8.94 11.78
N PHE A 132 -6.92 9.01 11.83
CA PHE A 132 -6.06 7.85 11.67
C PHE A 132 -6.12 6.92 12.87
N ASP A 133 -5.94 5.61 12.63
CA ASP A 133 -5.89 4.59 13.69
C ASP A 133 -4.48 4.41 14.27
N GLY A 134 -3.46 4.91 13.60
CA GLY A 134 -2.09 4.72 14.03
C GLY A 134 -1.07 5.68 13.42
N PHE A 135 0.13 5.54 13.94
CA PHE A 135 1.30 6.29 13.55
C PHE A 135 2.43 5.33 13.15
N ASN A 136 3.11 5.61 12.04
CA ASN A 136 4.24 4.82 11.55
C ASN A 136 5.50 5.68 11.47
N LEU A 137 6.55 5.30 12.19
CA LEU A 137 7.84 6.00 12.20
C LEU A 137 8.80 5.32 11.24
N ILE A 138 9.32 6.06 10.26
CA ILE A 138 10.40 5.60 9.37
C ILE A 138 11.67 6.40 9.67
N TRP A 139 12.69 5.71 10.16
CA TRP A 139 14.02 6.27 10.34
C TRP A 139 15.06 5.30 9.75
N ASP A 140 15.58 5.66 8.59
CA ASP A 140 16.41 4.76 7.77
C ASP A 140 17.81 4.56 8.32
N ASP A 141 18.35 5.51 9.06
CA ASP A 141 19.79 5.54 9.34
C ASP A 141 20.15 6.19 10.68
N PRO A 142 19.51 5.76 11.81
CA PRO A 142 19.91 6.23 13.14
C PRO A 142 21.33 5.72 13.44
N GLY A 143 22.16 6.54 14.09
CA GLY A 143 23.51 6.16 14.50
C GLY A 143 24.52 5.91 13.38
N SER A 144 24.22 6.32 12.14
CA SER A 144 25.17 6.24 11.01
C SER A 144 26.38 7.16 11.21
N LYS A 145 27.41 6.99 10.34
CA LYS A 145 28.61 7.88 10.37
C LYS A 145 28.29 9.38 10.31
N ARG A 146 27.08 9.75 9.85
CA ARG A 146 26.59 11.13 9.77
C ARG A 146 25.77 11.54 10.99
N ASN A 147 25.39 10.61 11.86
CA ASN A 147 24.51 10.80 13.00
C ASN A 147 25.23 10.39 14.30
N PRO A 148 24.98 11.08 15.42
CA PRO A 148 25.60 10.74 16.70
C PRO A 148 25.28 9.31 17.14
N PRO A 149 26.21 8.55 17.74
CA PRO A 149 25.97 7.20 18.27
C PRO A 149 24.81 7.14 19.28
N GLU A 150 24.57 8.24 20.00
CA GLU A 150 23.49 8.37 20.98
C GLU A 150 22.09 8.28 20.36
N ASP A 151 21.96 8.43 19.04
CA ASP A 151 20.66 8.36 18.37
C ASP A 151 20.04 6.97 18.48
N LYS A 152 20.87 5.93 18.60
CA LYS A 152 20.44 4.57 18.91
C LYS A 152 19.60 4.52 20.19
N SER A 153 20.10 5.10 21.28
CA SER A 153 19.36 5.17 22.56
C SER A 153 18.24 6.20 22.52
N ARG A 154 18.40 7.33 21.83
CA ARG A 154 17.37 8.37 21.67
C ARG A 154 16.13 7.85 20.96
N LEU A 155 16.31 6.96 19.95
CA LEU A 155 15.19 6.29 19.29
C LEU A 155 14.41 5.41 20.26
N THR A 156 15.11 4.62 21.08
CA THR A 156 14.49 3.77 22.11
C THR A 156 13.74 4.61 23.15
N ILE A 157 14.31 5.72 23.58
CA ILE A 157 13.68 6.66 24.52
C ILE A 157 12.43 7.25 23.91
N LEU A 158 12.48 7.74 22.67
CA LEU A 158 11.32 8.27 21.96
C LEU A 158 10.22 7.21 21.86
N ALA A 159 10.55 5.97 21.47
CA ALA A 159 9.58 4.89 21.35
C ALA A 159 8.90 4.57 22.69
N LYS A 160 9.66 4.53 23.78
CA LYS A 160 9.14 4.34 25.14
C LYS A 160 8.19 5.48 25.57
N GLU A 161 8.64 6.73 25.36
CA GLU A 161 7.86 7.91 25.72
C GLU A 161 6.56 8.00 24.90
N LEU A 162 6.62 7.74 23.59
CA LEU A 162 5.46 7.74 22.71
C LEU A 162 4.47 6.63 23.09
N LYS A 163 4.94 5.39 23.27
CA LYS A 163 4.07 4.28 23.73
C LYS A 163 3.33 4.62 25.02
N LYS A 164 4.04 5.23 25.99
CA LYS A 164 3.43 5.67 27.26
C LYS A 164 2.36 6.74 27.03
N ALA A 165 2.65 7.74 26.19
CA ALA A 165 1.71 8.83 25.90
C ALA A 165 0.44 8.32 25.22
N LEU A 166 0.56 7.43 24.22
CA LEU A 166 -0.57 6.81 23.51
C LEU A 166 -1.44 5.97 24.45
N HIS A 167 -0.83 5.23 25.37
CA HIS A 167 -1.56 4.45 26.36
C HIS A 167 -2.30 5.34 27.36
N THR A 168 -1.65 6.39 27.85
CA THR A 168 -2.26 7.36 28.77
C THR A 168 -3.45 8.07 28.12
N GLU A 169 -3.29 8.53 26.87
CA GLU A 169 -4.35 9.18 26.11
C GLU A 169 -5.58 8.26 25.94
N SER A 170 -5.36 7.00 25.55
CA SER A 170 -6.45 6.03 25.38
C SER A 170 -7.22 5.83 26.70
N LYS A 171 -6.52 5.72 27.84
CA LYS A 171 -7.16 5.61 29.16
C LYS A 171 -7.95 6.85 29.55
N GLN A 172 -7.41 8.04 29.29
CA GLN A 172 -8.04 9.30 29.67
C GLN A 172 -9.25 9.64 28.80
N THR A 173 -9.22 9.27 27.52
CA THR A 173 -10.28 9.62 26.56
C THR A 173 -11.31 8.52 26.33
N GLY A 174 -11.05 7.29 26.77
CA GLY A 174 -11.86 6.10 26.45
C GLY A 174 -11.81 5.69 24.97
N LYS A 175 -11.00 6.36 24.14
CA LYS A 175 -10.89 6.07 22.70
C LYS A 175 -10.01 4.85 22.45
N PRO A 176 -10.21 4.13 21.33
CA PRO A 176 -9.32 3.05 20.90
C PRO A 176 -7.86 3.50 20.89
N LYS A 177 -6.96 2.62 21.34
CA LYS A 177 -5.52 2.90 21.37
C LYS A 177 -5.00 3.21 19.96
N ILE A 178 -4.24 4.29 19.81
CA ILE A 178 -3.50 4.60 18.57
C ILE A 178 -2.39 3.55 18.41
N LEU A 179 -2.35 2.89 17.25
CA LEU A 179 -1.28 1.95 16.89
C LEU A 179 0.04 2.72 16.73
N PHE A 180 1.11 2.15 17.26
CA PHE A 180 2.46 2.68 17.06
C PHE A 180 3.34 1.64 16.38
N THR A 181 3.75 1.93 15.16
CA THR A 181 4.51 1.04 14.29
C THR A 181 5.75 1.77 13.74
N ALA A 182 6.66 1.01 13.16
CA ALA A 182 7.82 1.60 12.51
C ALA A 182 8.21 0.82 11.25
N ALA A 183 8.99 1.45 10.36
CA ALA A 183 9.68 0.75 9.29
C ALA A 183 11.19 0.89 9.49
N PHE A 184 11.89 -0.24 9.45
CA PHE A 184 13.31 -0.34 9.77
C PHE A 184 14.12 -0.98 8.63
N PRO A 185 15.41 -0.60 8.50
CA PRO A 185 16.28 -1.06 7.42
C PRO A 185 16.60 -2.56 7.52
N ALA A 186 16.92 -3.16 6.36
CA ALA A 186 17.38 -4.55 6.26
C ALA A 186 18.90 -4.71 6.41
N SER A 187 19.68 -3.64 6.30
CA SER A 187 21.13 -3.68 6.35
C SER A 187 21.66 -3.96 7.76
N LYS A 188 22.43 -5.04 7.92
CA LYS A 188 23.09 -5.40 9.19
C LYS A 188 23.83 -4.22 9.83
N TYR A 189 24.58 -3.46 9.02
CA TYR A 189 25.36 -2.32 9.52
C TYR A 189 24.49 -1.21 10.09
N LYS A 190 23.36 -0.94 9.43
CA LYS A 190 22.39 0.05 9.94
C LYS A 190 21.69 -0.45 11.19
N ILE A 191 21.39 -1.75 11.27
CA ILE A 191 20.79 -2.37 12.45
C ILE A 191 21.72 -2.25 13.65
N ASP A 192 22.98 -2.66 13.49
CA ASP A 192 23.98 -2.63 14.56
C ASP A 192 24.25 -1.20 15.06
N ALA A 193 24.36 -0.25 14.14
CA ALA A 193 24.65 1.14 14.48
C ALA A 193 23.47 1.86 15.13
N GLY A 194 22.23 1.57 14.69
CA GLY A 194 21.09 2.43 14.96
C GLY A 194 20.04 1.89 15.90
N PHE A 195 20.03 0.58 16.25
CA PHE A 195 18.89 -0.01 16.94
C PHE A 195 19.28 -0.84 18.18
N GLU A 196 18.61 -0.58 19.29
CA GLU A 196 18.58 -1.47 20.46
C GLU A 196 17.45 -2.48 20.26
N VAL A 197 17.67 -3.50 19.39
CA VAL A 197 16.64 -4.40 18.87
C VAL A 197 15.77 -5.04 19.95
N ASN A 198 16.40 -5.59 20.98
CA ASN A 198 15.74 -6.26 22.10
C ASN A 198 14.87 -5.32 22.96
N LYS A 199 15.09 -4.01 22.88
CA LYS A 199 14.34 -3.00 23.63
C LYS A 199 13.22 -2.40 22.78
N ILE A 200 13.52 -1.98 21.54
CA ILE A 200 12.59 -1.21 20.73
C ILE A 200 11.36 -2.01 20.33
N GLY A 201 11.50 -3.32 20.10
CA GLY A 201 10.41 -4.22 19.77
C GLY A 201 9.30 -4.31 20.84
N GLN A 202 9.60 -3.95 22.10
CA GLN A 202 8.63 -3.94 23.19
C GLN A 202 7.62 -2.77 23.07
N TYR A 203 8.02 -1.68 22.42
CA TYR A 203 7.22 -0.46 22.35
C TYR A 203 6.34 -0.37 21.11
N LEU A 204 6.62 -1.18 20.08
CA LEU A 204 5.93 -1.17 18.80
C LEU A 204 4.86 -2.27 18.72
N ASP A 205 3.76 -1.98 18.04
CA ASP A 205 2.69 -2.96 17.83
C ASP A 205 3.07 -3.93 16.71
N PHE A 206 3.74 -3.46 15.65
CA PHE A 206 4.44 -4.25 14.63
C PHE A 206 5.54 -3.41 13.95
N ILE A 207 6.42 -4.08 13.22
CA ILE A 207 7.59 -3.48 12.57
C ILE A 207 7.68 -3.96 11.13
N ASN A 208 7.72 -3.02 10.20
CA ASN A 208 7.92 -3.27 8.78
C ASN A 208 9.44 -3.35 8.50
N VAL A 209 9.94 -4.49 8.08
CA VAL A 209 11.35 -4.68 7.72
C VAL A 209 11.52 -4.44 6.23
N MET A 210 12.26 -3.40 5.84
CA MET A 210 12.42 -2.95 4.45
C MET A 210 13.39 -3.86 3.67
N THR A 211 12.94 -5.05 3.32
CA THR A 211 13.70 -6.13 2.66
C THR A 211 13.77 -5.94 1.15
N TYR A 212 14.14 -4.76 0.73
CA TYR A 212 14.36 -4.34 -0.65
C TYR A 212 15.42 -3.25 -0.70
N ASP A 213 15.75 -2.76 -1.90
CA ASP A 213 16.85 -1.83 -2.13
C ASP A 213 18.21 -2.36 -1.66
N PHE A 214 18.40 -3.69 -1.75
CA PHE A 214 19.68 -4.29 -1.45
C PHE A 214 20.73 -3.91 -2.49
N HIS A 215 20.35 -3.80 -3.77
CA HIS A 215 21.17 -3.32 -4.86
C HIS A 215 20.43 -2.29 -5.70
N GLY A 216 21.16 -1.36 -6.28
CA GLY A 216 20.62 -0.31 -7.15
C GLY A 216 21.75 0.49 -7.81
N ALA A 217 21.41 1.58 -8.47
CA ALA A 217 22.32 2.40 -9.27
C ALA A 217 23.53 3.00 -8.50
N TRP A 218 23.54 2.89 -7.18
CA TRP A 218 24.69 3.24 -6.32
C TRP A 218 25.80 2.20 -6.34
N ASN A 219 25.55 1.00 -6.92
CA ASN A 219 26.54 -0.03 -7.13
C ASN A 219 27.20 0.09 -8.51
N SER A 220 28.45 -0.28 -8.61
CA SER A 220 29.20 -0.37 -9.88
C SER A 220 29.01 -1.71 -10.61
N PHE A 221 28.12 -2.56 -10.12
CA PHE A 221 27.80 -3.88 -10.65
C PHE A 221 26.30 -4.16 -10.49
N THR A 222 25.76 -5.06 -11.30
CA THR A 222 24.36 -5.48 -11.23
C THR A 222 24.09 -6.34 -10.01
N GLY A 223 22.92 -6.13 -9.38
CA GLY A 223 22.47 -6.89 -8.24
C GLY A 223 20.96 -6.80 -8.11
N HIS A 224 20.35 -7.81 -7.50
CA HIS A 224 18.90 -7.86 -7.39
C HIS A 224 18.35 -6.90 -6.32
N ASN A 225 17.20 -6.29 -6.61
CA ASN A 225 16.50 -5.35 -5.72
C ASN A 225 16.13 -5.98 -4.37
N SER A 226 15.57 -7.19 -4.40
CA SER A 226 15.02 -7.89 -3.21
C SER A 226 15.21 -9.40 -3.33
N PRO A 227 16.45 -9.93 -3.28
CA PRO A 227 16.68 -11.37 -3.34
C PRO A 227 16.20 -12.05 -2.05
N LEU A 228 15.64 -13.28 -2.18
CA LEU A 228 15.22 -14.04 -0.98
C LEU A 228 16.42 -14.55 -0.20
N TYR A 229 17.40 -15.14 -0.89
CA TYR A 229 18.60 -15.72 -0.31
C TYR A 229 19.86 -15.11 -0.92
N ASN A 230 21.01 -15.37 -0.29
CA ASN A 230 22.31 -15.10 -0.86
C ASN A 230 22.61 -16.03 -2.05
N THR A 231 23.60 -15.68 -2.86
CA THR A 231 24.16 -16.52 -3.91
C THR A 231 25.67 -16.68 -3.70
N THR A 232 26.22 -17.77 -4.24
CA THR A 232 27.67 -18.05 -4.19
C THR A 232 28.50 -17.00 -4.93
N ALA A 233 27.89 -16.23 -5.84
CA ALA A 233 28.52 -15.10 -6.53
C ALA A 233 28.68 -13.85 -5.66
N GLU A 234 27.96 -13.75 -4.54
CA GLU A 234 28.00 -12.61 -3.61
C GLU A 234 28.84 -12.96 -2.37
N HIS A 235 29.90 -12.22 -2.17
CA HIS A 235 30.86 -12.44 -1.07
C HIS A 235 30.94 -11.25 -0.13
N ARG A 236 31.51 -11.45 1.07
CA ARG A 236 31.74 -10.42 2.08
C ARG A 236 30.45 -9.71 2.49
N VAL A 237 30.39 -8.41 2.29
CA VAL A 237 29.27 -7.56 2.69
C VAL A 237 27.98 -7.88 1.94
N SER A 238 28.08 -8.24 0.65
CA SER A 238 26.91 -8.56 -0.18
C SER A 238 26.20 -9.84 0.28
N ALA A 239 26.88 -10.76 0.95
CA ALA A 239 26.27 -11.96 1.52
C ALA A 239 25.12 -11.66 2.51
N TYR A 240 25.08 -10.44 3.08
CA TYR A 240 24.02 -9.99 4.00
C TYR A 240 22.86 -9.31 3.31
N PHE A 241 22.93 -9.08 1.98
CA PHE A 241 21.96 -8.28 1.24
C PHE A 241 20.85 -9.16 0.64
N ASN A 242 20.08 -9.80 1.52
CA ASN A 242 18.93 -10.62 1.14
C ASN A 242 17.89 -10.63 2.26
N MET A 243 16.68 -11.02 1.88
CA MET A 243 15.50 -11.01 2.75
C MET A 243 15.67 -11.97 3.94
N ASP A 244 16.13 -13.20 3.69
CA ASP A 244 16.28 -14.23 4.73
C ASP A 244 17.27 -13.81 5.81
N PHE A 245 18.46 -13.34 5.40
CA PHE A 245 19.44 -12.84 6.36
C PHE A 245 18.90 -11.67 7.18
N ALA A 246 18.34 -10.65 6.52
CA ALA A 246 17.85 -9.45 7.19
C ALA A 246 16.76 -9.76 8.22
N ALA A 247 15.75 -10.57 7.84
CA ALA A 247 14.66 -10.93 8.74
C ALA A 247 15.14 -11.78 9.91
N ARG A 248 15.98 -12.78 9.68
CA ARG A 248 16.57 -13.58 10.76
C ARG A 248 17.44 -12.75 11.67
N TYR A 249 18.22 -11.83 11.13
CA TYR A 249 19.08 -10.96 11.92
C TYR A 249 18.29 -10.09 12.91
N TRP A 250 17.14 -9.52 12.49
CA TRP A 250 16.23 -8.82 13.39
C TRP A 250 15.66 -9.74 14.48
N ARG A 251 15.16 -10.92 14.08
CA ARG A 251 14.57 -11.90 15.00
C ARG A 251 15.58 -12.39 16.03
N ASP A 252 16.76 -12.79 15.58
CA ASP A 252 17.79 -13.41 16.42
C ASP A 252 18.44 -12.38 17.39
N ASN A 253 18.31 -11.08 17.09
CA ASN A 253 18.62 -9.99 18.02
C ASN A 253 17.47 -9.59 18.96
N GLY A 254 16.36 -10.36 18.98
CA GLY A 254 15.31 -10.25 19.98
C GLY A 254 14.03 -9.57 19.52
N LEU A 255 13.81 -9.39 18.20
CA LEU A 255 12.53 -8.92 17.68
C LEU A 255 11.58 -10.10 17.47
N PRO A 256 10.39 -10.14 18.12
CA PRO A 256 9.43 -11.23 17.95
C PRO A 256 8.98 -11.38 16.49
N ALA A 257 9.03 -12.60 15.95
CA ALA A 257 8.72 -12.89 14.55
C ALA A 257 7.29 -12.46 14.16
N GLU A 258 6.31 -12.65 15.04
CA GLU A 258 4.90 -12.30 14.84
C GLU A 258 4.67 -10.78 14.76
N LYS A 259 5.62 -9.97 15.22
CA LYS A 259 5.60 -8.50 15.04
C LYS A 259 6.31 -8.03 13.78
N MET A 260 7.02 -8.91 13.10
CA MET A 260 7.78 -8.56 11.90
C MET A 260 6.91 -8.70 10.65
N ILE A 261 6.81 -7.61 9.89
CA ILE A 261 6.12 -7.54 8.61
C ILE A 261 7.18 -7.37 7.53
N ILE A 262 7.22 -8.31 6.60
CA ILE A 262 8.29 -8.42 5.61
C ILE A 262 7.95 -7.58 4.37
N GLY A 263 8.93 -6.84 3.84
CA GLY A 263 8.76 -5.91 2.72
C GLY A 263 8.78 -6.59 1.35
N PHE A 264 7.83 -6.22 0.51
CA PHE A 264 7.66 -6.68 -0.87
C PHE A 264 7.62 -5.45 -1.80
N PRO A 265 8.60 -5.28 -2.70
CA PRO A 265 8.61 -4.14 -3.62
C PRO A 265 7.72 -4.41 -4.84
N THR A 266 6.94 -3.41 -5.23
CA THR A 266 6.17 -3.41 -6.49
C THR A 266 6.89 -2.63 -7.59
N TYR A 267 8.22 -2.64 -7.54
CA TYR A 267 9.12 -1.98 -8.49
C TYR A 267 10.41 -2.78 -8.66
N GLY A 268 11.09 -2.56 -9.78
CA GLY A 268 12.40 -3.13 -10.04
C GLY A 268 13.52 -2.10 -10.05
N ARG A 269 14.76 -2.54 -9.85
CA ARG A 269 15.97 -1.72 -9.98
C ARG A 269 16.65 -1.96 -11.31
N THR A 270 17.01 -0.88 -12.01
CA THR A 270 17.60 -0.93 -13.34
C THR A 270 19.03 -0.40 -13.36
N PHE A 271 19.85 -1.01 -14.20
CA PHE A 271 21.26 -0.65 -14.42
C PHE A 271 21.56 -0.50 -15.90
N THR A 272 22.53 0.35 -16.23
CA THR A 272 23.14 0.41 -17.56
C THR A 272 24.44 -0.40 -17.54
N LEU A 273 24.52 -1.44 -18.38
CA LEU A 273 25.68 -2.34 -18.47
C LEU A 273 26.86 -1.64 -19.15
N LYS A 274 28.09 -1.92 -18.68
CA LYS A 274 29.35 -1.45 -19.31
C LYS A 274 29.79 -2.30 -20.48
N SER A 275 29.41 -3.58 -20.50
CA SER A 275 29.83 -4.56 -21.49
C SER A 275 28.65 -5.42 -21.97
N SER A 276 28.93 -6.41 -22.81
CA SER A 276 27.97 -7.46 -23.22
C SER A 276 27.76 -8.54 -22.16
N ASN A 277 28.40 -8.44 -21.00
CA ASN A 277 28.11 -9.34 -19.87
C ASN A 277 26.76 -8.96 -19.24
N HIS A 278 25.80 -9.88 -19.28
CA HIS A 278 24.43 -9.71 -18.79
C HIS A 278 24.16 -10.46 -17.48
N SER A 279 25.17 -11.09 -16.88
CA SER A 279 25.00 -11.89 -15.66
C SER A 279 24.76 -11.02 -14.42
N LEU A 280 24.33 -11.65 -13.33
CA LEU A 280 24.40 -11.06 -11.99
C LEU A 280 25.88 -10.71 -11.68
N GLY A 281 26.13 -9.55 -11.09
CA GLY A 281 27.45 -9.05 -10.80
C GLY A 281 28.17 -8.42 -12.00
N ALA A 282 27.54 -8.30 -13.17
CA ALA A 282 28.12 -7.66 -14.34
C ALA A 282 28.46 -6.18 -14.07
N PRO A 283 29.59 -5.65 -14.61
CA PRO A 283 29.95 -4.24 -14.43
C PRO A 283 28.86 -3.29 -14.95
N ALA A 284 28.40 -2.36 -14.11
CA ALA A 284 27.41 -1.34 -14.41
C ALA A 284 28.04 0.05 -14.57
N ALA A 285 27.51 0.83 -15.53
CA ALA A 285 27.93 2.22 -15.78
C ALA A 285 27.14 3.23 -14.91
N GLY A 286 26.02 2.80 -14.33
CA GLY A 286 25.13 3.64 -13.53
C GLY A 286 23.67 3.20 -13.65
N PRO A 287 22.73 4.11 -13.37
CA PRO A 287 21.30 3.83 -13.45
C PRO A 287 20.87 3.45 -14.86
N GLY A 288 19.87 2.58 -14.96
CA GLY A 288 19.11 2.40 -16.18
C GLY A 288 18.27 3.64 -16.53
N PRO A 289 17.65 3.69 -17.72
CA PRO A 289 16.83 4.82 -18.16
C PRO A 289 15.72 5.17 -17.17
N ALA A 290 15.31 6.44 -17.16
CA ALA A 290 14.15 6.87 -16.39
C ALA A 290 12.86 6.20 -16.92
N GLY A 291 11.98 5.79 -16.02
CA GLY A 291 10.67 5.25 -16.37
C GLY A 291 9.77 6.30 -17.02
N SER A 292 8.85 5.85 -17.86
CA SER A 292 7.92 6.74 -18.59
C SER A 292 6.98 7.50 -17.67
N TYR A 293 6.63 6.93 -16.53
CA TYR A 293 5.69 7.50 -15.55
C TYR A 293 6.38 7.89 -14.24
N THR A 294 7.28 7.07 -13.74
CA THR A 294 8.03 7.36 -12.51
C THR A 294 9.07 8.46 -12.67
N LYS A 295 9.55 8.69 -13.91
CA LYS A 295 10.57 9.71 -14.27
C LYS A 295 11.90 9.60 -13.53
N GLY A 296 12.07 8.55 -12.72
CA GLY A 296 13.28 8.30 -11.94
C GLY A 296 14.24 7.35 -12.63
N PRO A 297 15.52 7.72 -12.89
CA PRO A 297 16.50 6.78 -13.40
C PRO A 297 16.85 5.71 -12.36
N GLY A 298 17.09 4.49 -12.81
CA GLY A 298 17.55 3.39 -11.95
C GLY A 298 16.45 2.62 -11.23
N TYR A 299 15.17 2.96 -11.43
CA TYR A 299 14.04 2.15 -10.98
C TYR A 299 12.81 2.33 -11.86
N TRP A 300 11.97 1.29 -11.96
CA TRP A 300 10.70 1.29 -12.69
C TRP A 300 9.59 0.69 -11.84
N ALA A 301 8.40 1.30 -11.88
CA ALA A 301 7.20 0.73 -11.30
C ALA A 301 6.78 -0.56 -12.01
N TYR A 302 6.00 -1.42 -11.38
CA TYR A 302 5.59 -2.70 -11.97
C TYR A 302 4.87 -2.51 -13.31
N TYR A 303 4.00 -1.52 -13.45
CA TYR A 303 3.33 -1.18 -14.72
C TYR A 303 4.28 -0.67 -15.82
N GLU A 304 5.53 -0.28 -15.49
CA GLU A 304 6.55 0.09 -16.46
C GLU A 304 7.39 -1.11 -16.91
N LEU A 305 7.54 -2.11 -16.02
CA LEU A 305 8.34 -3.30 -16.29
C LEU A 305 7.75 -4.12 -17.45
N CYS A 306 6.43 -4.28 -17.51
CA CYS A 306 5.80 -5.21 -18.44
C CYS A 306 5.99 -4.81 -19.89
N GLU A 307 6.16 -3.52 -20.21
CA GLU A 307 6.51 -3.09 -21.57
C GLU A 307 7.95 -3.51 -21.93
N PHE A 308 8.87 -3.37 -20.99
CA PHE A 308 10.25 -3.80 -21.21
C PHE A 308 10.35 -5.32 -21.35
N LEU A 309 9.58 -6.06 -20.54
CA LEU A 309 9.63 -7.52 -20.47
C LEU A 309 9.10 -8.21 -21.74
N LYS A 310 8.29 -7.54 -22.57
CA LYS A 310 7.75 -8.13 -23.81
C LYS A 310 8.83 -8.71 -24.73
N ASP A 311 9.98 -8.00 -24.84
CA ASP A 311 11.06 -8.37 -25.74
C ASP A 311 12.40 -8.54 -25.00
N ALA A 312 12.38 -8.61 -23.67
CA ALA A 312 13.58 -8.81 -22.88
C ALA A 312 13.89 -10.30 -22.70
N LYS A 313 15.17 -10.63 -22.58
CA LYS A 313 15.59 -11.96 -22.12
C LYS A 313 15.37 -12.02 -20.61
N ILE A 314 14.49 -12.91 -20.15
CA ILE A 314 14.18 -13.13 -18.73
C ILE A 314 14.92 -14.36 -18.24
N GLU A 315 15.58 -14.25 -17.10
CA GLU A 315 16.33 -15.34 -16.47
C GLU A 315 16.04 -15.38 -14.95
N LEU A 316 16.04 -16.58 -14.37
CA LEU A 316 15.86 -16.79 -12.95
C LEU A 316 17.22 -16.93 -12.24
N ILE A 317 17.46 -16.13 -11.22
CA ILE A 317 18.58 -16.33 -10.29
C ILE A 317 18.15 -17.43 -9.30
N LYS A 318 18.46 -18.69 -9.66
CA LYS A 318 17.93 -19.89 -8.97
C LYS A 318 18.20 -19.87 -7.46
N GLU A 319 19.41 -19.46 -7.04
CA GLU A 319 19.78 -19.38 -5.64
C GLU A 319 18.97 -18.30 -4.91
N GLN A 320 18.81 -17.13 -5.51
CA GLN A 320 18.10 -15.97 -4.94
C GLN A 320 16.57 -16.07 -5.04
N LYS A 321 16.04 -17.00 -5.85
CA LYS A 321 14.60 -17.23 -6.08
C LYS A 321 13.87 -16.04 -6.69
N VAL A 322 14.54 -15.25 -7.51
CA VAL A 322 14.02 -14.02 -8.12
C VAL A 322 14.42 -13.88 -9.58
N PRO A 323 13.59 -13.28 -10.45
CA PRO A 323 13.90 -13.05 -11.86
C PRO A 323 14.73 -11.78 -12.09
N TYR A 324 15.50 -11.79 -13.15
CA TYR A 324 16.04 -10.58 -13.76
C TYR A 324 15.79 -10.58 -15.28
N ALA A 325 15.85 -9.43 -15.89
CA ALA A 325 15.66 -9.29 -17.33
C ALA A 325 16.71 -8.39 -17.95
N THR A 326 17.06 -8.67 -19.21
CA THR A 326 18.03 -7.88 -19.98
C THR A 326 17.54 -7.59 -21.38
N LYS A 327 17.79 -6.35 -21.85
CA LYS A 327 17.54 -5.93 -23.23
C LYS A 327 18.54 -4.85 -23.60
N GLY A 328 19.37 -5.12 -24.60
CA GLY A 328 20.48 -4.24 -24.97
C GLY A 328 21.44 -4.02 -23.78
N LYS A 329 21.64 -2.76 -23.41
CA LYS A 329 22.48 -2.40 -22.23
C LYS A 329 21.72 -2.25 -20.93
N VAL A 330 20.43 -2.59 -20.89
CA VAL A 330 19.63 -2.47 -19.66
C VAL A 330 19.57 -3.82 -18.96
N TRP A 331 19.87 -3.82 -17.67
CA TRP A 331 19.68 -4.93 -16.75
C TRP A 331 18.64 -4.52 -15.69
N LEU A 332 17.68 -5.39 -15.43
CA LEU A 332 16.56 -5.14 -14.51
C LEU A 332 16.43 -6.30 -13.54
N GLY A 333 16.55 -6.04 -12.24
CA GLY A 333 16.18 -6.98 -11.16
C GLY A 333 14.80 -6.60 -10.61
N TYR A 334 13.87 -7.57 -10.59
CA TYR A 334 12.49 -7.30 -10.22
C TYR A 334 11.84 -8.53 -9.56
N ASP A 335 10.68 -8.33 -8.96
CA ASP A 335 9.84 -9.41 -8.47
C ASP A 335 8.63 -9.63 -9.40
N ASP A 336 8.23 -10.89 -9.51
CA ASP A 336 7.02 -11.33 -10.21
C ASP A 336 6.07 -12.08 -9.25
N MET A 337 4.96 -12.59 -9.76
CA MET A 337 4.00 -13.36 -8.97
C MET A 337 4.61 -14.66 -8.40
N ASN A 338 5.57 -15.28 -9.08
CA ASN A 338 6.19 -16.53 -8.66
C ASN A 338 7.22 -16.28 -7.54
N SER A 339 8.03 -15.24 -7.66
CA SER A 339 8.95 -14.84 -6.60
C SER A 339 8.18 -14.41 -5.34
N PHE A 340 7.05 -13.71 -5.48
CA PHE A 340 6.16 -13.36 -4.37
C PHE A 340 5.60 -14.60 -3.69
N GLU A 341 5.13 -15.60 -4.45
CA GLU A 341 4.65 -16.86 -3.88
C GLU A 341 5.73 -17.58 -3.08
N THR A 342 6.93 -17.71 -3.64
CA THR A 342 8.09 -18.30 -2.98
C THR A 342 8.44 -17.56 -1.68
N LYS A 343 8.45 -16.22 -1.70
CA LYS A 343 8.73 -15.39 -0.54
C LYS A 343 7.63 -15.50 0.53
N VAL A 344 6.36 -15.60 0.14
CA VAL A 344 5.25 -15.78 1.10
C VAL A 344 5.32 -17.17 1.75
N GLN A 345 5.64 -18.21 1.00
CA GLN A 345 5.83 -19.54 1.58
C GLN A 345 6.97 -19.53 2.62
N TRP A 346 8.09 -18.87 2.30
CA TRP A 346 9.19 -18.68 3.24
C TRP A 346 8.75 -17.87 4.47
N LEU A 347 7.98 -16.79 4.29
CA LEU A 347 7.42 -15.96 5.36
C LEU A 347 6.56 -16.78 6.32
N LYS A 348 5.64 -17.60 5.79
CA LYS A 348 4.77 -18.49 6.57
C LYS A 348 5.58 -19.53 7.35
N ASN A 349 6.57 -20.16 6.72
CA ASN A 349 7.45 -21.16 7.35
C ASN A 349 8.26 -20.59 8.51
N ASN A 350 8.64 -19.30 8.44
CA ASN A 350 9.35 -18.59 9.50
C ASN A 350 8.43 -17.92 10.54
N LYS A 351 7.10 -18.06 10.41
CA LYS A 351 6.08 -17.51 11.32
C LYS A 351 6.14 -15.99 11.49
N PHE A 352 6.52 -15.27 10.43
CA PHE A 352 6.48 -13.81 10.44
C PHE A 352 5.04 -13.29 10.42
N GLY A 353 4.82 -12.09 10.97
CA GLY A 353 3.48 -11.52 11.20
C GLY A 353 2.72 -11.10 9.94
N GLY A 354 3.36 -11.07 8.77
CA GLY A 354 2.72 -10.72 7.51
C GLY A 354 3.66 -10.06 6.51
N ALA A 355 3.07 -9.48 5.47
CA ALA A 355 3.77 -8.77 4.40
C ALA A 355 3.37 -7.29 4.34
N PHE A 356 4.27 -6.45 3.83
CA PHE A 356 3.89 -5.10 3.40
C PHE A 356 4.39 -4.79 1.99
N VAL A 357 3.64 -3.95 1.30
CA VAL A 357 3.94 -3.50 -0.06
C VAL A 357 4.53 -2.10 -0.05
N TRP A 358 5.68 -1.92 -0.67
CA TRP A 358 6.24 -0.62 -1.02
C TRP A 358 6.29 -0.47 -2.56
N THR A 359 5.32 0.20 -3.20
CA THR A 359 4.09 0.83 -2.67
C THR A 359 2.91 0.42 -3.54
N ILE A 360 1.69 0.51 -3.03
CA ILE A 360 0.50 0.11 -3.80
C ILE A 360 0.35 0.93 -5.10
N ASP A 361 0.81 2.17 -5.09
CA ASP A 361 0.78 3.09 -6.22
C ASP A 361 1.89 2.82 -7.29
N LEU A 362 2.77 1.85 -7.06
CA LEU A 362 3.72 1.33 -8.04
C LEU A 362 3.31 -0.01 -8.63
N ASP A 363 2.25 -0.65 -8.08
CA ASP A 363 1.62 -1.83 -8.67
C ASP A 363 0.67 -1.42 -9.81
N ASP A 364 0.27 -2.35 -10.66
CA ASP A 364 -0.52 -2.06 -11.88
C ASP A 364 -2.02 -1.91 -11.59
N LEU A 365 -2.45 -0.68 -11.29
CA LEU A 365 -3.86 -0.35 -11.06
C LEU A 365 -4.74 -0.60 -12.30
N ASN A 366 -4.20 -0.33 -13.49
CA ASN A 366 -5.00 -0.28 -14.72
C ASN A 366 -4.97 -1.59 -15.52
N SER A 367 -4.40 -2.66 -14.95
CA SER A 367 -4.18 -3.93 -15.68
C SER A 367 -3.45 -3.73 -17.03
N HIS A 368 -2.53 -2.76 -17.08
CA HIS A 368 -1.72 -2.46 -18.26
C HIS A 368 -0.85 -3.66 -18.66
N CYS A 369 -0.37 -4.40 -17.68
CA CYS A 369 0.39 -5.64 -17.85
C CYS A 369 -0.51 -6.85 -18.18
N LYS A 370 -1.83 -6.69 -18.29
CA LYS A 370 -2.82 -7.76 -18.55
C LYS A 370 -2.81 -8.89 -17.52
N GLN A 371 -2.47 -8.58 -16.28
CA GLN A 371 -2.38 -9.54 -15.16
C GLN A 371 -3.44 -9.28 -14.07
N GLY A 372 -4.42 -8.43 -14.34
CA GLY A 372 -5.44 -7.98 -13.39
C GLY A 372 -5.07 -6.67 -12.69
N VAL A 373 -5.96 -6.19 -11.86
CA VAL A 373 -5.81 -4.94 -11.09
C VAL A 373 -4.92 -5.20 -9.88
N LEU A 374 -3.87 -4.38 -9.70
CA LEU A 374 -2.91 -4.48 -8.61
C LEU A 374 -2.41 -5.93 -8.40
N PRO A 375 -1.84 -6.57 -9.46
CA PRO A 375 -1.65 -8.02 -9.50
C PRO A 375 -0.73 -8.54 -8.39
N LEU A 376 0.36 -7.86 -8.07
CA LEU A 376 1.28 -8.28 -7.01
C LEU A 376 0.63 -8.17 -5.62
N THR A 377 -0.05 -7.07 -5.35
CA THR A 377 -0.75 -6.85 -4.07
C THR A 377 -1.92 -7.82 -3.91
N THR A 378 -2.67 -8.07 -4.99
CA THR A 378 -3.76 -9.06 -5.02
C THR A 378 -3.22 -10.48 -4.79
N LYS A 379 -2.09 -10.84 -5.38
CA LYS A 379 -1.42 -12.13 -5.13
C LYS A 379 -1.05 -12.29 -3.65
N LEU A 380 -0.51 -11.25 -3.00
CA LEU A 380 -0.21 -11.26 -1.57
C LEU A 380 -1.46 -11.45 -0.71
N ASN A 381 -2.55 -10.72 -1.01
CA ASN A 381 -3.83 -10.87 -0.31
C ASN A 381 -4.31 -12.33 -0.33
N ASN A 382 -4.31 -12.94 -1.51
CA ASN A 382 -4.74 -14.32 -1.70
C ASN A 382 -3.83 -15.32 -0.97
N LEU A 383 -2.52 -15.17 -1.12
CA LEU A 383 -1.54 -16.06 -0.48
C LEU A 383 -1.56 -15.96 1.05
N LEU A 384 -1.81 -14.79 1.61
CA LEU A 384 -1.91 -14.57 3.06
C LEU A 384 -3.32 -14.85 3.61
N GLU A 385 -4.28 -15.20 2.76
CA GLU A 385 -5.66 -15.54 3.13
C GLU A 385 -6.37 -14.43 3.91
N ILE A 386 -6.09 -13.16 3.55
CA ILE A 386 -6.57 -11.99 4.30
C ILE A 386 -8.10 -11.94 4.39
N ASN A 387 -8.80 -12.39 3.35
CA ASN A 387 -10.26 -12.36 3.27
C ASN A 387 -10.93 -13.72 3.53
N ALA A 388 -10.15 -14.80 3.72
CA ALA A 388 -10.71 -16.14 3.89
C ALA A 388 -11.64 -16.30 5.10
N GLY A 389 -11.34 -15.59 6.21
CA GLY A 389 -12.20 -15.58 7.40
C GLY A 389 -13.49 -14.75 7.27
N LYS A 390 -13.60 -13.88 6.27
CA LYS A 390 -14.83 -13.10 6.00
C LYS A 390 -15.82 -13.86 5.12
N ILE A 391 -15.34 -14.80 4.32
CA ILE A 391 -16.19 -15.66 3.47
C ILE A 391 -16.95 -16.69 4.32
N SER A 392 -16.39 -17.14 5.46
CA SER A 392 -17.03 -18.13 6.32
C SER A 392 -18.13 -17.58 7.25
N ASN A 393 -18.19 -16.26 7.49
CA ASN A 393 -19.22 -15.63 8.35
C ASN A 393 -20.28 -14.84 7.58
N VAL A 394 -20.21 -14.80 6.26
CA VAL A 394 -21.25 -14.27 5.36
C VAL A 394 -21.75 -15.40 4.48
N VAL A 395 -22.11 -16.54 5.10
CA VAL A 395 -23.00 -17.53 4.48
C VAL A 395 -24.44 -17.14 4.79
N GLY A 396 -24.79 -15.95 4.29
CA GLY A 396 -26.09 -15.55 3.82
C GLY A 396 -25.89 -15.23 2.34
N ALA A 397 -25.86 -16.26 1.52
CA ALA A 397 -26.04 -16.29 0.07
C ALA A 397 -25.55 -15.04 -0.73
N SER A 398 -24.26 -14.76 -0.79
CA SER A 398 -23.69 -14.16 -2.00
C SER A 398 -23.37 -15.30 -2.96
N LYS A 399 -24.21 -15.49 -3.97
CA LYS A 399 -23.92 -16.40 -5.07
C LYS A 399 -22.62 -15.91 -5.73
N GLY A 400 -21.56 -16.73 -5.71
CA GLY A 400 -20.31 -16.44 -6.42
C GLY A 400 -20.52 -16.29 -7.93
N PRO A 401 -19.50 -15.88 -8.71
CA PRO A 401 -19.62 -15.78 -10.16
C PRO A 401 -20.10 -17.14 -10.70
N GLY A 402 -21.25 -17.12 -11.36
CA GLY A 402 -21.85 -18.30 -11.99
C GLY A 402 -21.59 -18.29 -13.48
N VAL A 403 -21.42 -19.48 -14.07
CA VAL A 403 -21.40 -19.64 -15.52
C VAL A 403 -22.82 -19.88 -15.98
N ASP A 404 -23.35 -18.96 -16.79
CA ASP A 404 -24.66 -19.11 -17.41
C ASP A 404 -24.51 -19.24 -18.93
N GLN A 405 -24.82 -20.41 -19.46
CA GLN A 405 -24.51 -20.74 -20.85
C GLN A 405 -25.46 -20.13 -21.89
N GLY A 406 -26.50 -19.40 -21.51
CA GLY A 406 -27.55 -18.95 -22.45
C GLY A 406 -27.72 -17.44 -22.60
N TRP A 407 -27.41 -16.64 -21.58
CA TRP A 407 -27.83 -15.23 -21.53
C TRP A 407 -27.10 -14.33 -22.55
N CYS A 408 -25.87 -14.62 -22.90
CA CYS A 408 -25.06 -13.85 -23.86
C CYS A 408 -25.17 -14.31 -25.33
N THR A 409 -25.98 -15.31 -25.66
CA THR A 409 -25.97 -16.02 -26.95
C THR A 409 -26.18 -15.12 -28.18
N ASN A 410 -26.84 -13.97 -28.01
CA ASN A 410 -27.06 -12.98 -29.09
C ASN A 410 -26.56 -11.58 -28.73
N LYS A 411 -25.65 -11.45 -27.78
CA LYS A 411 -25.12 -10.15 -27.34
C LYS A 411 -23.68 -9.97 -27.81
N LYS A 412 -23.32 -8.73 -28.15
CA LYS A 412 -21.91 -8.37 -28.45
C LYS A 412 -21.06 -8.54 -27.19
N LEU A 413 -19.74 -8.70 -27.40
CA LEU A 413 -18.78 -8.70 -26.30
C LEU A 413 -18.94 -7.43 -25.44
N GLY A 414 -19.11 -7.58 -24.13
CA GLY A 414 -19.34 -6.43 -23.24
C GLY A 414 -19.89 -6.82 -21.87
N ILE A 415 -20.18 -5.80 -21.06
CA ILE A 415 -20.77 -5.94 -19.73
C ILE A 415 -22.19 -5.38 -19.78
N TYR A 416 -23.16 -6.11 -19.21
CA TYR A 416 -24.58 -5.80 -19.30
C TYR A 416 -25.26 -5.95 -17.95
N SER A 417 -26.23 -5.06 -17.65
CA SER A 417 -27.08 -5.18 -16.48
C SER A 417 -27.99 -6.42 -16.59
N ASP A 418 -28.30 -6.99 -15.43
CA ASP A 418 -29.30 -8.01 -15.32
C ASP A 418 -30.69 -7.36 -15.12
N PRO A 419 -31.66 -7.57 -16.01
CA PRO A 419 -33.00 -6.97 -15.87
C PRO A 419 -33.80 -7.52 -14.67
N GLU A 420 -33.45 -8.72 -14.17
CA GLU A 420 -34.18 -9.38 -13.08
C GLU A 420 -33.54 -9.11 -11.70
N ALA A 421 -32.25 -8.71 -11.68
CA ALA A 421 -31.50 -8.47 -10.45
C ALA A 421 -30.58 -7.25 -10.59
N PRO A 422 -31.00 -6.06 -10.13
CA PRO A 422 -30.22 -4.83 -10.32
C PRO A 422 -28.79 -4.85 -9.78
N SER A 423 -28.50 -5.70 -8.81
CA SER A 423 -27.15 -5.91 -8.29
C SER A 423 -26.32 -6.95 -9.06
N ARG A 424 -26.92 -7.65 -10.04
CA ARG A 424 -26.25 -8.66 -10.89
C ARG A 424 -25.95 -8.08 -12.26
N PHE A 425 -24.84 -8.46 -12.85
CA PHE A 425 -24.44 -8.06 -14.20
C PHE A 425 -23.69 -9.20 -14.90
N TYR A 426 -23.74 -9.20 -16.24
CA TYR A 426 -23.16 -10.23 -17.07
C TYR A 426 -21.97 -9.73 -17.86
N HIS A 427 -20.90 -10.51 -17.86
CA HIS A 427 -19.79 -10.40 -18.80
C HIS A 427 -20.05 -11.32 -19.98
N CYS A 428 -20.35 -10.75 -21.14
CA CYS A 428 -20.47 -11.48 -22.39
C CYS A 428 -19.11 -11.53 -23.08
N ALA A 429 -18.45 -12.70 -23.03
CA ALA A 429 -17.20 -13.02 -23.67
C ALA A 429 -17.33 -14.40 -24.37
N LYS A 430 -16.23 -15.16 -24.53
CA LYS A 430 -16.30 -16.56 -25.00
C LYS A 430 -17.10 -17.47 -24.06
N ILE A 431 -17.23 -17.06 -22.82
CA ILE A 431 -18.04 -17.70 -21.78
C ILE A 431 -18.89 -16.60 -21.15
N THR A 432 -20.15 -16.89 -20.86
CA THR A 432 -21.01 -15.99 -20.08
C THR A 432 -20.69 -16.13 -18.61
N ILE A 433 -20.27 -15.06 -17.96
CA ILE A 433 -20.02 -15.01 -16.52
C ILE A 433 -20.97 -13.97 -15.95
N HIS A 434 -21.65 -14.27 -14.84
CA HIS A 434 -22.38 -13.27 -14.08
C HIS A 434 -21.68 -12.95 -12.76
N GLU A 435 -21.71 -11.69 -12.39
CA GLU A 435 -21.14 -11.16 -11.15
C GLU A 435 -22.17 -10.30 -10.41
N TYR A 436 -21.90 -10.02 -9.15
CA TYR A 436 -22.77 -9.19 -8.31
C TYR A 436 -22.02 -7.96 -7.83
N CYS A 437 -22.72 -6.84 -7.85
CA CYS A 437 -22.28 -5.65 -7.14
C CYS A 437 -22.19 -5.93 -5.64
N ALA A 438 -21.32 -5.20 -4.94
CA ALA A 438 -21.25 -5.25 -3.48
C ALA A 438 -22.61 -4.89 -2.86
N GLU A 439 -22.84 -5.30 -1.62
CA GLU A 439 -24.10 -5.11 -0.90
C GLU A 439 -24.58 -3.65 -0.98
N ASN A 440 -25.86 -3.48 -1.29
CA ASN A 440 -26.55 -2.21 -1.50
C ASN A 440 -26.13 -1.42 -2.77
N LEU A 441 -25.31 -1.98 -3.66
CA LEU A 441 -25.02 -1.39 -4.96
C LEU A 441 -25.83 -2.06 -6.06
N VAL A 442 -26.13 -1.29 -7.11
CA VAL A 442 -26.75 -1.76 -8.35
C VAL A 442 -25.80 -1.53 -9.52
N PHE A 443 -25.87 -2.39 -10.53
CA PHE A 443 -25.06 -2.22 -11.72
C PHE A 443 -25.69 -1.17 -12.64
N ASP A 444 -24.91 -0.16 -12.97
CA ASP A 444 -25.32 0.90 -13.90
C ASP A 444 -24.69 0.64 -15.28
N GLU A 445 -25.53 0.52 -16.27
CA GLU A 445 -25.13 0.18 -17.63
C GLU A 445 -24.42 1.32 -18.37
N HIS A 446 -24.62 2.58 -17.94
CA HIS A 446 -24.01 3.75 -18.56
C HIS A 446 -22.52 3.89 -18.15
N CYS A 447 -22.21 3.71 -16.88
CA CYS A 447 -20.81 3.71 -16.42
C CYS A 447 -20.14 2.33 -16.52
N LYS A 448 -20.92 1.25 -16.77
CA LYS A 448 -20.45 -0.15 -16.68
C LYS A 448 -19.79 -0.45 -15.32
N CYS A 449 -20.39 0.08 -14.25
CA CYS A 449 -19.88 0.00 -12.89
C CYS A 449 -20.99 -0.22 -11.87
N CYS A 450 -20.65 -0.71 -10.67
CA CYS A 450 -21.59 -0.79 -9.55
C CYS A 450 -21.73 0.58 -8.87
N THR A 451 -22.96 1.04 -8.65
CA THR A 451 -23.28 2.36 -8.09
C THR A 451 -24.45 2.26 -7.09
N TRP A 452 -24.70 3.33 -6.33
CA TRP A 452 -25.83 3.39 -5.40
C TRP A 452 -27.16 3.50 -6.14
N PRO A 453 -28.25 2.83 -5.69
CA PRO A 453 -29.55 2.82 -6.38
C PRO A 453 -30.18 4.21 -6.58
N GLU A 454 -29.85 5.17 -5.74
CA GLU A 454 -30.40 6.53 -5.78
C GLU A 454 -29.66 7.49 -6.75
N MET A 455 -28.59 7.03 -7.42
CA MET A 455 -27.85 7.85 -8.37
C MET A 455 -28.61 7.92 -9.71
N LYS A 456 -29.45 8.94 -9.87
CA LYS A 456 -30.07 9.26 -11.18
C LYS A 456 -29.05 10.01 -12.05
N TRP A 457 -28.62 9.37 -13.13
CA TRP A 457 -27.87 10.03 -14.20
C TRP A 457 -28.85 10.77 -15.11
N HIS A 458 -28.66 12.08 -15.26
CA HIS A 458 -29.42 12.87 -16.21
C HIS A 458 -28.52 13.28 -17.36
N GLN A 459 -28.85 12.94 -18.58
CA GLN A 459 -28.11 13.30 -19.77
C GLN A 459 -28.65 14.62 -20.35
N GLU A 460 -27.87 15.69 -20.31
CA GLU A 460 -28.11 16.91 -21.07
C GLU A 460 -27.25 16.95 -22.34
N SER A 461 -27.90 17.10 -23.49
CA SER A 461 -27.39 16.63 -24.77
C SER A 461 -26.30 17.45 -25.47
N LYS A 462 -25.86 18.63 -24.97
CA LYS A 462 -24.96 19.46 -25.79
C LYS A 462 -23.87 20.27 -25.04
N TRP A 463 -23.90 20.35 -23.73
CA TRP A 463 -23.02 21.28 -22.99
C TRP A 463 -21.52 20.91 -23.05
N CYS A 464 -21.20 19.64 -23.13
CA CYS A 464 -19.83 19.12 -23.15
C CYS A 464 -19.21 18.96 -24.55
N ILE A 465 -19.92 19.29 -25.65
CA ILE A 465 -19.43 19.04 -27.03
C ILE A 465 -18.07 19.76 -27.29
N SER A 466 -17.89 20.95 -26.73
CA SER A 466 -16.68 21.75 -26.91
C SER A 466 -15.76 21.75 -25.68
N LYS A 467 -16.01 20.88 -24.68
CA LYS A 467 -15.26 20.88 -23.43
C LYS A 467 -14.41 19.63 -23.29
N PRO A 468 -13.19 19.75 -22.73
CA PRO A 468 -12.39 18.58 -22.33
C PRO A 468 -13.13 17.71 -21.31
N ASN A 469 -12.72 16.45 -21.19
CA ASN A 469 -13.19 15.58 -20.10
C ASN A 469 -12.86 16.24 -18.75
N GLY A 470 -13.85 16.25 -17.84
CA GLY A 470 -13.65 16.89 -16.52
C GLY A 470 -14.95 17.24 -15.82
N PHE A 471 -14.79 17.84 -14.64
CA PHE A 471 -15.89 18.30 -13.80
C PHE A 471 -16.02 19.83 -13.89
N TYR A 472 -17.26 20.33 -13.99
CA TYR A 472 -17.55 21.74 -14.21
C TYR A 472 -18.73 22.19 -13.37
N ARG A 473 -18.62 23.35 -12.73
CA ARG A 473 -19.68 23.95 -11.93
C ARG A 473 -20.89 24.29 -12.81
N ASP A 474 -22.09 24.02 -12.33
CA ASP A 474 -23.31 24.62 -12.88
C ASP A 474 -23.36 26.10 -12.47
N ARG A 475 -23.49 26.99 -13.47
CA ARG A 475 -23.56 28.45 -13.24
C ARG A 475 -24.87 28.89 -12.58
N ASN A 476 -25.93 28.11 -12.77
CA ASN A 476 -27.28 28.43 -12.31
C ASN A 476 -27.61 27.78 -10.97
N ASN A 477 -26.90 26.71 -10.60
CA ASN A 477 -27.14 26.00 -9.36
C ASN A 477 -25.80 25.56 -8.72
N ALA A 478 -25.43 26.24 -7.63
CA ALA A 478 -24.17 25.97 -6.95
C ALA A 478 -24.06 24.55 -6.36
N SER A 479 -25.19 23.87 -6.09
CA SER A 479 -25.18 22.49 -5.61
C SER A 479 -25.14 21.45 -6.74
N LYS A 480 -25.09 21.89 -8.01
CA LYS A 480 -24.97 21.01 -9.18
C LYS A 480 -23.65 21.20 -9.91
N PHE A 481 -23.20 20.12 -10.59
CA PHE A 481 -22.03 20.17 -11.43
C PHE A 481 -22.18 19.23 -12.64
N PHE A 482 -21.50 19.61 -13.73
CA PHE A 482 -21.47 18.83 -14.97
C PHE A 482 -20.20 17.96 -15.02
N ILE A 483 -20.35 16.77 -15.59
CA ILE A 483 -19.29 15.84 -15.88
C ILE A 483 -19.22 15.66 -17.39
N CYS A 484 -18.12 16.05 -18.00
CA CYS A 484 -17.86 15.86 -19.42
C CYS A 484 -16.99 14.63 -19.64
N VAL A 485 -17.49 13.65 -20.40
CA VAL A 485 -16.76 12.44 -20.77
C VAL A 485 -17.03 12.14 -22.25
N ARG A 486 -15.98 12.15 -23.09
CA ARG A 486 -16.08 11.88 -24.54
C ARG A 486 -17.18 12.71 -25.23
N HIS A 487 -17.23 14.02 -24.93
CA HIS A 487 -18.23 14.96 -25.43
C HIS A 487 -19.68 14.72 -24.97
N GLN A 488 -19.91 13.77 -24.08
CA GLN A 488 -21.20 13.54 -23.44
C GLN A 488 -21.31 14.36 -22.16
N THR A 489 -22.49 14.91 -21.90
CA THR A 489 -22.78 15.73 -20.71
C THR A 489 -23.56 14.92 -19.70
N PHE A 490 -23.07 14.84 -18.50
CA PHE A 490 -23.77 14.31 -17.33
C PHE A 490 -23.79 15.40 -16.27
N TRP A 491 -24.78 15.39 -15.37
CA TRP A 491 -24.78 16.28 -14.24
C TRP A 491 -25.12 15.55 -12.94
N ARG A 492 -24.69 16.12 -11.83
CA ARG A 492 -24.94 15.61 -10.49
C ARG A 492 -25.24 16.73 -9.52
N ASP A 493 -25.99 16.37 -8.48
CA ASP A 493 -26.14 17.21 -7.29
C ASP A 493 -25.02 16.88 -6.29
N CYS A 494 -24.52 17.92 -5.63
CA CYS A 494 -23.71 17.75 -4.43
C CYS A 494 -24.58 17.17 -3.29
N PRO A 495 -24.02 16.43 -2.35
CA PRO A 495 -24.71 16.05 -1.13
C PRO A 495 -25.38 17.22 -0.45
N LYS A 496 -26.52 16.98 0.22
CA LYS A 496 -27.36 18.02 0.83
C LYS A 496 -26.54 19.00 1.68
N GLY A 497 -26.65 20.28 1.35
CA GLY A 497 -25.94 21.37 2.05
C GLY A 497 -24.58 21.71 1.47
N LEU A 498 -24.05 20.96 0.50
CA LEU A 498 -22.78 21.23 -0.16
C LEU A 498 -22.99 21.97 -1.50
N VAL A 499 -21.94 22.71 -1.90
CA VAL A 499 -21.87 23.38 -3.21
C VAL A 499 -20.59 22.94 -3.95
N PHE A 500 -20.66 22.94 -5.28
CA PHE A 500 -19.52 22.52 -6.11
C PHE A 500 -18.55 23.69 -6.33
N TYR A 501 -17.28 23.48 -6.07
CA TYR A 501 -16.21 24.41 -6.30
C TYR A 501 -15.32 23.99 -7.46
N ASP A 502 -15.17 24.87 -8.44
CA ASP A 502 -14.33 24.63 -9.61
C ASP A 502 -12.84 24.51 -9.26
N ALA A 503 -12.39 25.19 -8.22
CA ALA A 503 -10.99 25.18 -7.80
C ALA A 503 -10.50 23.79 -7.35
N CYS A 504 -11.33 23.05 -6.60
CA CYS A 504 -11.00 21.69 -6.14
C CYS A 504 -11.68 20.60 -6.99
N LYS A 505 -12.59 20.98 -7.92
CA LYS A 505 -13.45 20.02 -8.64
C LYS A 505 -14.22 19.09 -7.70
N CYS A 506 -14.67 19.61 -6.58
CA CYS A 506 -15.32 18.87 -5.50
C CYS A 506 -16.53 19.60 -4.91
N CYS A 507 -17.42 18.86 -4.24
CA CYS A 507 -18.49 19.42 -3.42
C CYS A 507 -17.96 19.72 -2.01
N ASN A 508 -18.17 20.96 -1.51
CA ASN A 508 -17.77 21.37 -0.17
C ASN A 508 -18.81 22.29 0.46
N TRP A 509 -18.69 22.53 1.76
CA TRP A 509 -19.55 23.45 2.48
C TRP A 509 -19.46 24.88 1.90
N PRO A 510 -20.58 25.62 1.79
CA PRO A 510 -20.54 27.02 1.37
C PRO A 510 -19.61 27.83 2.29
N ILE A 511 -18.64 28.51 1.71
CA ILE A 511 -17.77 29.44 2.46
C ILE A 511 -18.60 30.68 2.75
N ASN A 512 -18.99 30.88 4.00
CA ASN A 512 -19.60 32.14 4.45
C ASN A 512 -18.51 33.22 4.48
N LEU A 513 -18.46 34.07 3.46
CA LEU A 513 -17.55 35.22 3.34
C LEU A 513 -17.85 36.32 4.36
N THR A 514 -18.85 36.17 5.23
CA THR A 514 -19.21 37.18 6.26
C THR A 514 -18.42 37.04 7.57
N ALA A 515 -17.54 36.04 7.71
CA ALA A 515 -16.72 35.83 8.91
C ALA A 515 -15.27 36.35 8.78
N LEU A 516 -14.94 37.10 7.73
CA LEU A 516 -13.64 37.73 7.50
C LEU A 516 -13.86 39.23 7.26
N LYS A 517 -14.39 39.93 8.25
CA LYS A 517 -14.26 41.39 8.42
C LYS A 517 -13.76 41.66 9.82
#